data_0ccc1a4db1a0a46fe6ec78f9fb30d977
#
_entry.id   0ccc1a4db1a0a46fe6ec78f9fb30d977
#
_cell.length_a   1.000
_cell.length_b   1.000
_cell.length_c   1.000
_cell.angle_alpha   90.00
_cell.angle_beta   90.00
_cell.angle_gamma   90.00
#
_symmetry.space_group_name_H-M   'P 1'
#
loop_
_entity.id
_entity.type
_entity.pdbx_description
1 polymer ?
#
loop_
_entity_poly.entity_id
_entity_poly.type
_entity_poly.pdbx_seq_one_letter_code
_entity_poly.pdbx_strand_id
1 'polypeptide(L)'
;MGGRAMLPSASLRLVPAGMPNPGPGTVLEQAFRAHAPLVATMALRILGRHDEADDLVQDVFMKAGRWLAKLDDPAAVRAWLMKVTVRLAWRRLRVRRWRVALGVEGSYDYAEVARKGCLSPEDCALLAEVYRILDRMPARERLAWSLRHVDGERLEDVAERCACSLATAKRWIATAQVRIQKEIGHV
;
A
#
# COMPACT_ATOMS: atom_id res chain seq x y z
N MET A 1 -29.64 -2.61 -4.96
CA MET A 1 -29.37 -1.55 -5.97
C MET A 1 -28.00 -0.94 -5.61
N GLY A 2 -26.95 -1.38 -6.28
CA GLY A 2 -25.57 -1.01 -5.97
C GLY A 2 -25.13 0.22 -6.76
N GLY A 3 -24.91 1.32 -6.09
CA GLY A 3 -24.29 2.51 -6.67
C GLY A 3 -22.78 2.36 -6.71
N ARG A 4 -22.27 2.04 -7.89
CA ARG A 4 -20.83 2.03 -8.19
C ARG A 4 -20.39 3.49 -8.34
N ALA A 5 -19.68 4.05 -7.37
CA ALA A 5 -19.06 5.35 -7.50
C ALA A 5 -17.99 5.30 -8.61
N MET A 6 -18.32 5.87 -9.74
CA MET A 6 -17.39 6.12 -10.85
C MET A 6 -16.41 7.21 -10.42
N LEU A 7 -15.15 6.86 -10.29
CA LEU A 7 -14.07 7.84 -10.23
C LEU A 7 -13.90 8.46 -11.62
N PRO A 8 -13.71 9.79 -11.74
CA PRO A 8 -13.58 10.44 -13.04
C PRO A 8 -12.29 9.96 -13.74
N SER A 9 -12.46 9.48 -14.97
CA SER A 9 -11.38 9.21 -15.91
C SER A 9 -10.65 10.53 -16.20
N ALA A 10 -9.48 10.74 -15.62
CA ALA A 10 -8.57 11.79 -16.05
C ALA A 10 -8.04 11.43 -17.43
N SER A 11 -8.64 12.01 -18.47
CA SER A 11 -8.14 11.93 -19.84
C SER A 11 -6.78 12.61 -19.91
N LEU A 12 -5.71 11.82 -19.89
CA LEU A 12 -4.37 12.27 -20.25
C LEU A 12 -4.39 12.69 -21.72
N ARG A 13 -4.28 13.98 -21.98
CA ARG A 13 -4.06 14.50 -23.34
C ARG A 13 -2.74 13.93 -23.85
N LEU A 14 -2.81 13.19 -24.94
CA LEU A 14 -1.65 12.80 -25.75
C LEU A 14 -0.87 14.09 -26.08
N VAL A 15 0.39 14.14 -25.67
CA VAL A 15 1.31 15.21 -26.07
C VAL A 15 1.54 15.08 -27.57
N PRO A 16 1.29 16.12 -28.40
CA PRO A 16 1.49 16.02 -29.83
C PRO A 16 2.95 15.76 -30.16
N ALA A 17 3.19 14.89 -31.13
CA ALA A 17 4.53 14.60 -31.65
C ALA A 17 5.17 15.92 -32.14
N GLY A 18 6.24 16.40 -31.43
CA GLY A 18 6.93 17.64 -31.75
C GLY A 18 7.30 18.51 -30.54
N MET A 19 6.85 18.18 -29.32
CA MET A 19 7.35 18.88 -28.13
C MET A 19 8.72 18.32 -27.71
N PRO A 20 9.67 19.20 -27.26
CA PRO A 20 10.94 18.73 -26.73
C PRO A 20 10.67 17.77 -25.57
N ASN A 21 11.37 16.62 -25.59
CA ASN A 21 11.28 15.60 -24.56
C ASN A 21 11.45 16.27 -23.18
N PRO A 22 10.43 16.27 -22.31
CA PRO A 22 10.55 16.93 -21.01
C PRO A 22 11.72 16.33 -20.26
N GLY A 23 12.66 17.16 -19.81
CA GLY A 23 13.84 16.71 -19.08
C GLY A 23 13.45 15.82 -17.89
N PRO A 24 14.36 14.97 -17.38
CA PRO A 24 14.06 13.96 -16.36
C PRO A 24 13.38 14.51 -15.09
N GLY A 25 13.56 15.78 -14.77
CA GLY A 25 12.87 16.47 -13.68
C GLY A 25 11.37 16.67 -13.93
N THR A 26 10.99 17.01 -15.15
CA THR A 26 9.58 17.24 -15.54
C THR A 26 8.79 15.93 -15.61
N VAL A 27 9.40 14.84 -16.08
CA VAL A 27 8.77 13.52 -16.12
C VAL A 27 8.51 12.99 -14.70
N LEU A 28 9.49 13.13 -13.81
CA LEU A 28 9.35 12.75 -12.41
C LEU A 28 8.27 13.60 -11.69
N GLU A 29 8.24 14.88 -11.92
CA GLU A 29 7.25 15.79 -11.33
C GLU A 29 5.83 15.47 -11.81
N GLN A 30 5.65 15.20 -13.09
CA GLN A 30 4.36 14.76 -13.64
C GLN A 30 3.91 13.43 -13.05
N ALA A 31 4.81 12.45 -12.97
CA ALA A 31 4.53 11.16 -12.35
C ALA A 31 4.20 11.30 -10.85
N PHE A 32 4.90 12.18 -10.14
CA PHE A 32 4.61 12.48 -8.74
C PHE A 32 3.20 13.06 -8.58
N ARG A 33 2.87 14.12 -9.31
CA ARG A 33 1.53 14.76 -9.26
C ARG A 33 0.40 13.78 -9.61
N ALA A 34 0.62 12.91 -10.59
CA ALA A 34 -0.39 11.97 -11.05
C ALA A 34 -0.57 10.76 -10.10
N HIS A 35 0.48 10.30 -9.43
CA HIS A 35 0.47 9.01 -8.74
C HIS A 35 0.78 9.07 -7.24
N ALA A 36 1.31 10.18 -6.70
CA ALA A 36 1.63 10.27 -5.28
C ALA A 36 0.44 10.00 -4.35
N PRO A 37 -0.79 10.50 -4.62
CA PRO A 37 -1.94 10.17 -3.78
C PRO A 37 -2.27 8.68 -3.74
N LEU A 38 -2.11 7.99 -4.87
CA LEU A 38 -2.35 6.55 -4.96
C LEU A 38 -1.29 5.75 -4.19
N VAL A 39 -0.02 6.13 -4.35
CA VAL A 39 1.11 5.53 -3.61
C VAL A 39 0.95 5.75 -2.11
N ALA A 40 0.58 6.97 -1.68
CA ALA A 40 0.37 7.32 -0.28
C ALA A 40 -0.78 6.51 0.34
N THR A 41 -1.90 6.40 -0.38
CA THR A 41 -3.05 5.62 0.07
C THR A 41 -2.68 4.14 0.26
N MET A 42 -2.01 3.52 -0.71
CA MET A 42 -1.57 2.14 -0.61
C MET A 42 -0.53 1.95 0.51
N ALA A 43 0.44 2.87 0.63
CA ALA A 43 1.43 2.83 1.68
C ALA A 43 0.79 2.87 3.07
N LEU A 44 -0.15 3.82 3.29
CA LEU A 44 -0.86 3.97 4.55
C LEU A 44 -1.68 2.72 4.89
N ARG A 45 -2.41 2.18 3.93
CA ARG A 45 -3.23 0.97 4.12
C ARG A 45 -2.39 -0.26 4.50
N ILE A 46 -1.19 -0.40 3.93
CA ILE A 46 -0.30 -1.52 4.26
C ILE A 46 0.42 -1.30 5.59
N LEU A 47 0.94 -0.10 5.83
CA LEU A 47 1.78 0.20 7.00
C LEU A 47 0.96 0.58 8.23
N GLY A 48 -0.21 1.21 8.04
CA GLY A 48 -1.07 1.69 9.12
C GLY A 48 -0.51 2.92 9.86
N ARG A 49 0.48 3.63 9.28
CA ARG A 49 1.12 4.80 9.92
C ARG A 49 1.40 5.88 8.88
N HIS A 50 1.04 7.12 9.18
CA HIS A 50 1.22 8.26 8.28
C HIS A 50 2.69 8.59 8.07
N ASP A 51 3.47 8.69 9.14
CA ASP A 51 4.90 8.98 9.10
C ASP A 51 5.65 7.97 8.20
N GLU A 52 5.45 6.69 8.43
CA GLU A 52 6.06 5.65 7.59
C GLU A 52 5.54 5.64 6.15
N ALA A 53 4.27 6.01 5.93
CA ALA A 53 3.69 6.09 4.59
C ALA A 53 4.28 7.25 3.80
N ASP A 54 4.44 8.43 4.41
CA ASP A 54 5.04 9.60 3.79
C ASP A 54 6.51 9.35 3.42
N ASP A 55 7.28 8.78 4.33
CA ASP A 55 8.65 8.35 4.05
C ASP A 55 8.73 7.30 2.93
N LEU A 56 7.73 6.40 2.85
CA LEU A 56 7.68 5.39 1.80
C LEU A 56 7.38 6.03 0.45
N VAL A 57 6.47 7.00 0.38
CA VAL A 57 6.20 7.79 -0.84
C VAL A 57 7.49 8.43 -1.35
N GLN A 58 8.24 9.08 -0.46
CA GLN A 58 9.51 9.71 -0.81
C GLN A 58 10.49 8.68 -1.38
N ASP A 59 10.67 7.54 -0.70
CA ASP A 59 11.55 6.45 -1.17
C ASP A 59 11.15 5.89 -2.54
N VAL A 60 9.83 5.75 -2.80
CA VAL A 60 9.30 5.27 -4.09
C VAL A 60 9.69 6.24 -5.20
N PHE A 61 9.46 7.55 -5.02
CA PHE A 61 9.72 8.54 -6.06
C PHE A 61 11.22 8.84 -6.23
N MET A 62 12.03 8.75 -5.19
CA MET A 62 13.50 8.78 -5.34
C MET A 62 14.01 7.63 -6.22
N LYS A 63 13.43 6.42 -6.10
CA LYS A 63 13.76 5.30 -6.99
C LYS A 63 13.20 5.51 -8.38
N ALA A 64 12.01 6.08 -8.49
CA ALA A 64 11.33 6.35 -9.76
C ALA A 64 12.14 7.28 -10.67
N GLY A 65 12.82 8.28 -10.12
CA GLY A 65 13.61 9.24 -10.89
C GLY A 65 14.67 8.60 -11.80
N ARG A 66 15.17 7.41 -11.44
CA ARG A 66 16.15 6.65 -12.24
C ARG A 66 15.53 5.77 -13.34
N TRP A 67 14.24 5.46 -13.22
CA TRP A 67 13.57 4.47 -14.07
C TRP A 67 12.49 5.07 -14.96
N LEU A 68 11.87 6.17 -14.55
CA LEU A 68 10.78 6.82 -15.30
C LEU A 68 11.20 7.26 -16.70
N ALA A 69 12.46 7.70 -16.88
CA ALA A 69 13.01 8.06 -18.18
C ALA A 69 13.07 6.88 -19.19
N LYS A 70 12.87 5.65 -18.70
CA LYS A 70 12.88 4.42 -19.52
C LYS A 70 11.50 3.84 -19.78
N LEU A 71 10.45 4.45 -19.24
CA LEU A 71 9.07 3.99 -19.32
C LEU A 71 8.26 5.01 -20.10
N ASP A 72 7.91 4.67 -21.33
CA ASP A 72 7.14 5.55 -22.24
C ASP A 72 5.62 5.36 -22.04
N ASP A 73 5.19 4.27 -21.39
CA ASP A 73 3.77 3.94 -21.18
C ASP A 73 3.32 4.36 -19.77
N PRO A 74 2.31 5.25 -19.64
CA PRO A 74 1.73 5.66 -18.35
C PRO A 74 1.16 4.49 -17.54
N ALA A 75 0.61 3.46 -18.18
CA ALA A 75 0.11 2.27 -17.49
C ALA A 75 1.26 1.46 -16.88
N ALA A 76 2.39 1.34 -17.60
CA ALA A 76 3.59 0.72 -17.09
C ALA A 76 4.19 1.49 -15.92
N VAL A 77 4.16 2.83 -15.96
CA VAL A 77 4.59 3.69 -14.83
C VAL A 77 3.78 3.39 -13.58
N ARG A 78 2.46 3.38 -13.67
CA ARG A 78 1.57 3.08 -12.55
C ARG A 78 1.84 1.68 -11.98
N ALA A 79 1.88 0.67 -12.84
CA ALA A 79 2.12 -0.72 -12.42
C ALA A 79 3.48 -0.86 -11.71
N TRP A 80 4.51 -0.21 -12.24
CA TRP A 80 5.84 -0.20 -11.65
C TRP A 80 5.86 0.48 -10.27
N LEU A 81 5.24 1.68 -10.14
CA LEU A 81 5.14 2.39 -8.87
C LEU A 81 4.44 1.54 -7.80
N MET A 82 3.33 0.88 -8.15
CA MET A 82 2.63 -0.01 -7.21
C MET A 82 3.51 -1.20 -6.78
N LYS A 83 4.23 -1.82 -7.71
CA LYS A 83 5.16 -2.92 -7.41
C LYS A 83 6.30 -2.48 -6.48
N VAL A 84 6.86 -1.30 -6.70
CA VAL A 84 7.92 -0.74 -5.85
C VAL A 84 7.36 -0.41 -4.46
N THR A 85 6.17 0.20 -4.38
CA THR A 85 5.47 0.51 -3.12
C THR A 85 5.30 -0.74 -2.26
N VAL A 86 4.73 -1.80 -2.81
CA VAL A 86 4.53 -3.08 -2.11
C VAL A 86 5.86 -3.67 -1.61
N ARG A 87 6.90 -3.65 -2.46
CA ARG A 87 8.23 -4.17 -2.09
C ARG A 87 8.85 -3.39 -0.94
N LEU A 88 8.76 -2.06 -0.97
CA LEU A 88 9.30 -1.22 0.09
C LEU A 88 8.49 -1.34 1.39
N ALA A 89 7.16 -1.39 1.30
CA ALA A 89 6.27 -1.62 2.44
C ALA A 89 6.60 -2.97 3.13
N TRP A 90 6.74 -4.04 2.36
CA TRP A 90 7.14 -5.35 2.90
C TRP A 90 8.48 -5.30 3.63
N ARG A 91 9.48 -4.59 3.07
CA ARG A 91 10.79 -4.43 3.71
C ARG A 91 10.65 -3.70 5.05
N ARG A 92 9.85 -2.62 5.11
CA ARG A 92 9.59 -1.87 6.35
C ARG A 92 8.88 -2.72 7.39
N LEU A 93 7.83 -3.46 7.01
CA LEU A 93 7.14 -4.38 7.91
C LEU A 93 8.08 -5.45 8.50
N ARG A 94 9.02 -5.98 7.69
CA ARG A 94 10.03 -6.92 8.19
C ARG A 94 10.93 -6.28 9.23
N VAL A 95 11.47 -5.10 8.94
CA VAL A 95 12.37 -4.37 9.85
C VAL A 95 11.64 -4.04 11.15
N ARG A 96 10.42 -3.50 11.07
CA ARG A 96 9.59 -3.19 12.25
C ARG A 96 9.38 -4.42 13.12
N ARG A 97 9.05 -5.54 12.54
CA ARG A 97 8.88 -6.79 13.29
C ARG A 97 10.13 -7.22 14.03
N TRP A 98 11.31 -7.07 13.43
CA TRP A 98 12.58 -7.35 14.08
C TRP A 98 12.83 -6.39 15.25
N ARG A 99 12.53 -5.10 15.10
CA ARG A 99 12.70 -4.10 16.14
C ARG A 99 11.77 -4.36 17.33
N VAL A 100 10.52 -4.72 17.07
CA VAL A 100 9.58 -5.12 18.12
C VAL A 100 10.05 -6.39 18.83
N ALA A 101 10.51 -7.39 18.10
CA ALA A 101 11.04 -8.64 18.70
C ALA A 101 12.29 -8.43 19.54
N LEU A 102 13.10 -7.40 19.24
CA LEU A 102 14.28 -7.02 20.00
C LEU A 102 13.98 -6.03 21.14
N GLY A 103 12.71 -5.65 21.34
CA GLY A 103 12.31 -4.69 22.38
C GLY A 103 12.76 -3.24 22.10
N VAL A 104 13.20 -2.93 20.89
CA VAL A 104 13.67 -1.58 20.50
C VAL A 104 12.49 -0.66 20.17
N GLU A 105 11.37 -1.22 19.76
CA GLU A 105 10.13 -0.47 19.46
C GLU A 105 8.96 -1.04 20.28
N GLY A 106 8.19 -0.13 20.91
CA GLY A 106 6.96 -0.47 21.63
C GLY A 106 5.76 -0.66 20.69
N SER A 107 4.60 -0.93 21.29
CA SER A 107 3.33 -0.99 20.57
C SER A 107 2.96 0.40 20.03
N TYR A 108 2.53 0.47 18.77
CA TYR A 108 2.11 1.70 18.12
C TYR A 108 0.65 2.04 18.45
N ASP A 109 0.37 3.34 18.56
CA ASP A 109 -1.00 3.82 18.64
C ASP A 109 -1.55 4.04 17.22
N TYR A 110 -2.51 3.21 16.83
CA TYR A 110 -3.20 3.30 15.54
C TYR A 110 -4.44 4.21 15.57
N ALA A 111 -4.75 4.86 16.69
CA ALA A 111 -5.91 5.73 16.81
C ALA A 111 -5.88 6.91 15.83
N GLU A 112 -4.69 7.39 15.45
CA GLU A 112 -4.56 8.49 14.48
C GLU A 112 -4.92 8.07 13.06
N VAL A 113 -4.53 6.84 12.65
CA VAL A 113 -4.89 6.29 11.33
C VAL A 113 -6.40 6.11 11.23
N ALA A 114 -7.00 5.63 12.29
CA ALA A 114 -8.42 5.41 12.38
C ALA A 114 -9.20 6.75 12.26
N ARG A 115 -8.78 7.80 12.96
CA ARG A 115 -9.47 9.11 12.96
C ARG A 115 -9.63 9.75 11.58
N LYS A 116 -8.74 9.50 10.63
CA LYS A 116 -8.79 10.09 9.27
C LYS A 116 -9.66 9.31 8.28
N GLY A 117 -10.07 8.10 8.60
CA GLY A 117 -10.78 7.22 7.67
C GLY A 117 -12.07 6.61 8.18
N CYS A 118 -12.44 6.83 9.45
CA CYS A 118 -13.59 6.20 10.09
C CYS A 118 -14.81 7.10 10.14
N LEU A 119 -15.99 6.46 10.03
CA LEU A 119 -17.29 7.12 10.11
C LEU A 119 -17.79 7.23 11.53
N SER A 120 -17.35 6.33 12.44
CA SER A 120 -17.74 6.32 13.83
C SER A 120 -16.55 6.06 14.78
N PRO A 121 -16.64 6.43 16.07
CA PRO A 121 -15.62 6.08 17.08
C PRO A 121 -15.41 4.58 17.21
N GLU A 122 -16.47 3.77 17.09
CA GLU A 122 -16.46 2.32 17.16
C GLU A 122 -15.66 1.73 16.00
N ASP A 123 -15.88 2.21 14.76
CA ASP A 123 -15.13 1.82 13.58
C ASP A 123 -13.63 2.16 13.73
N CYS A 124 -13.35 3.31 14.34
CA CYS A 124 -11.98 3.74 14.62
C CYS A 124 -11.28 2.80 15.60
N ALA A 125 -11.97 2.41 16.67
CA ALA A 125 -11.43 1.48 17.66
C ALA A 125 -11.20 0.10 17.06
N LEU A 126 -12.15 -0.40 16.27
CA LEU A 126 -12.03 -1.67 15.56
C LEU A 126 -10.85 -1.67 14.56
N LEU A 127 -10.71 -0.61 13.77
CA LEU A 127 -9.62 -0.48 12.82
C LEU A 127 -8.26 -0.44 13.52
N ALA A 128 -8.14 0.30 14.62
CA ALA A 128 -6.93 0.34 15.43
C ALA A 128 -6.57 -1.05 15.99
N GLU A 129 -7.58 -1.82 16.42
CA GLU A 129 -7.38 -3.19 16.89
C GLU A 129 -6.91 -4.11 15.77
N VAL A 130 -7.52 -4.04 14.58
CA VAL A 130 -7.08 -4.80 13.40
C VAL A 130 -5.60 -4.53 13.11
N TYR A 131 -5.15 -3.27 13.11
CA TYR A 131 -3.74 -2.95 12.88
C TYR A 131 -2.81 -3.48 13.98
N ARG A 132 -3.24 -3.48 15.25
CA ARG A 132 -2.47 -4.09 16.35
C ARG A 132 -2.30 -5.60 16.17
N ILE A 133 -3.35 -6.28 15.72
CA ILE A 133 -3.31 -7.71 15.40
C ILE A 133 -2.36 -7.96 14.22
N LEU A 134 -2.48 -7.15 13.16
CA LEU A 134 -1.62 -7.24 11.97
C LEU A 134 -0.13 -7.05 12.30
N ASP A 135 0.22 -6.22 13.29
CA ASP A 135 1.62 -6.02 13.70
C ASP A 135 2.26 -7.27 14.32
N ARG A 136 1.45 -8.12 14.95
CA ARG A 136 1.92 -9.38 15.54
C ARG A 136 2.07 -10.51 14.52
N MET A 137 1.63 -10.27 13.27
CA MET A 137 1.69 -11.28 12.20
C MET A 137 3.01 -11.26 11.43
N PRO A 138 3.37 -12.37 10.75
CA PRO A 138 4.41 -12.36 9.74
C PRO A 138 4.14 -11.31 8.67
N ALA A 139 5.17 -10.54 8.28
CA ALA A 139 5.04 -9.42 7.33
C ALA A 139 4.37 -9.84 5.99
N ARG A 140 4.61 -11.10 5.54
CA ARG A 140 4.00 -11.66 4.32
C ARG A 140 2.49 -11.91 4.46
N GLU A 141 2.04 -12.37 5.61
CA GLU A 141 0.62 -12.62 5.90
C GLU A 141 -0.12 -11.29 6.01
N ARG A 142 0.43 -10.33 6.77
CA ARG A 142 -0.08 -8.96 6.84
C ARG A 142 -0.20 -8.32 5.48
N LEU A 143 0.88 -8.35 4.67
CA LEU A 143 0.90 -7.75 3.35
C LEU A 143 -0.17 -8.34 2.43
N ALA A 144 -0.23 -9.67 2.33
CA ALA A 144 -1.20 -10.37 1.49
C ALA A 144 -2.65 -10.07 1.93
N TRP A 145 -2.91 -10.04 3.23
CA TRP A 145 -4.21 -9.72 3.78
C TRP A 145 -4.60 -8.25 3.49
N SER A 146 -3.69 -7.30 3.73
CA SER A 146 -3.95 -5.88 3.46
C SER A 146 -4.25 -5.61 1.98
N LEU A 147 -3.48 -6.18 1.06
CA LEU A 147 -3.73 -6.06 -0.37
C LEU A 147 -5.10 -6.62 -0.77
N ARG A 148 -5.50 -7.75 -0.17
CA ARG A 148 -6.78 -8.40 -0.50
C ARG A 148 -7.98 -7.68 0.11
N HIS A 149 -7.95 -7.37 1.41
CA HIS A 149 -9.11 -6.90 2.16
C HIS A 149 -9.20 -5.39 2.30
N VAL A 150 -8.08 -4.69 2.29
CA VAL A 150 -8.05 -3.23 2.41
C VAL A 150 -7.96 -2.55 1.05
N ASP A 151 -7.10 -3.05 0.15
CA ASP A 151 -6.98 -2.50 -1.21
C ASP A 151 -7.92 -3.16 -2.23
N GLY A 152 -8.55 -4.29 -1.89
CA GLY A 152 -9.53 -4.98 -2.73
C GLY A 152 -8.91 -5.67 -3.95
N GLU A 153 -7.61 -5.95 -3.94
CA GLU A 153 -6.91 -6.56 -5.07
C GLU A 153 -7.38 -7.99 -5.34
N ARG A 154 -7.30 -8.41 -6.62
CA ARG A 154 -7.58 -9.80 -7.00
C ARG A 154 -6.50 -10.73 -6.44
N LEU A 155 -6.84 -11.99 -6.23
CA LEU A 155 -5.88 -12.97 -5.67
C LEU A 155 -4.64 -13.16 -6.55
N GLU A 156 -4.82 -13.09 -7.85
CA GLU A 156 -3.74 -13.18 -8.84
C GLU A 156 -2.78 -12.00 -8.70
N ASP A 157 -3.31 -10.79 -8.54
CA ASP A 157 -2.53 -9.56 -8.36
C ASP A 157 -1.77 -9.59 -7.02
N VAL A 158 -2.43 -10.06 -5.95
CA VAL A 158 -1.78 -10.27 -4.63
C VAL A 158 -0.61 -11.24 -4.75
N ALA A 159 -0.80 -12.37 -5.45
CA ALA A 159 0.25 -13.37 -5.63
C ALA A 159 1.44 -12.80 -6.42
N GLU A 160 1.18 -12.07 -7.51
CA GLU A 160 2.21 -11.38 -8.29
C GLU A 160 2.99 -10.36 -7.45
N ARG A 161 2.28 -9.47 -6.73
CA ARG A 161 2.90 -8.41 -5.92
C ARG A 161 3.70 -8.96 -4.74
N CYS A 162 3.21 -10.04 -4.13
CA CYS A 162 3.92 -10.75 -3.07
C CYS A 162 5.03 -11.68 -3.58
N ALA A 163 5.20 -11.81 -4.90
CA ALA A 163 6.15 -12.71 -5.55
C ALA A 163 6.03 -14.16 -5.05
N CYS A 164 4.79 -14.69 -5.00
CA CYS A 164 4.50 -16.03 -4.53
C CYS A 164 3.45 -16.72 -5.42
N SER A 165 3.24 -18.03 -5.21
CA SER A 165 2.17 -18.75 -5.91
C SER A 165 0.79 -18.35 -5.40
N LEU A 166 -0.24 -18.50 -6.25
CA LEU A 166 -1.64 -18.25 -5.88
C LEU A 166 -2.06 -19.06 -4.65
N ALA A 167 -1.64 -20.32 -4.56
CA ALA A 167 -1.91 -21.18 -3.41
C ALA A 167 -1.27 -20.63 -2.12
N THR A 168 -0.05 -20.08 -2.23
CA THR A 168 0.65 -19.44 -1.10
C THR A 168 -0.05 -18.16 -0.66
N ALA A 169 -0.47 -17.30 -1.60
CA ALA A 169 -1.22 -16.09 -1.30
C ALA A 169 -2.54 -16.40 -0.57
N LYS A 170 -3.32 -17.36 -1.09
CA LYS A 170 -4.56 -17.86 -0.44
C LYS A 170 -4.31 -18.32 1.00
N ARG A 171 -3.26 -19.11 1.23
CA ARG A 171 -2.92 -19.61 2.56
C ARG A 171 -2.56 -18.48 3.52
N TRP A 172 -1.74 -17.50 3.10
CA TRP A 172 -1.36 -16.36 3.94
C TRP A 172 -2.56 -15.50 4.31
N ILE A 173 -3.45 -15.22 3.34
CA ILE A 173 -4.68 -14.47 3.57
C ILE A 173 -5.59 -15.20 4.56
N ALA A 174 -5.81 -16.50 4.34
CA ALA A 174 -6.66 -17.31 5.22
C ALA A 174 -6.10 -17.39 6.66
N THR A 175 -4.78 -17.60 6.81
CA THR A 175 -4.12 -17.63 8.12
C THR A 175 -4.29 -16.30 8.86
N ALA A 176 -4.07 -15.17 8.16
CA ALA A 176 -4.27 -13.86 8.74
C ALA A 176 -5.73 -13.62 9.13
N GLN A 177 -6.68 -13.98 8.26
CA GLN A 177 -8.11 -13.81 8.50
C GLN A 177 -8.59 -14.58 9.75
N VAL A 178 -8.18 -15.85 9.89
CA VAL A 178 -8.53 -16.67 11.06
C VAL A 178 -8.00 -16.04 12.34
N ARG A 179 -6.77 -15.51 12.33
CA ARG A 179 -6.18 -14.87 13.49
C ARG A 179 -6.93 -13.60 13.87
N ILE A 180 -7.27 -12.75 12.90
CA ILE A 180 -8.03 -11.52 13.12
C ILE A 180 -9.40 -11.85 13.72
N GLN A 181 -10.13 -12.80 13.12
CA GLN A 181 -11.44 -13.21 13.62
C GLN A 181 -11.39 -13.76 15.05
N LYS A 182 -10.35 -14.55 15.37
CA LYS A 182 -10.18 -15.09 16.72
C LYS A 182 -9.90 -14.00 17.75
N GLU A 183 -9.05 -13.02 17.44
CA GLU A 183 -8.69 -11.97 18.40
C GLU A 183 -9.80 -10.94 18.54
N ILE A 184 -10.49 -10.54 17.47
CA ILE A 184 -11.64 -9.61 17.52
C ILE A 184 -12.87 -10.27 18.18
N GLY A 185 -13.13 -11.55 17.93
CA GLY A 185 -14.28 -12.28 18.52
C GLY A 185 -14.15 -12.54 20.01
N HIS A 186 -13.06 -12.14 20.66
CA HIS A 186 -12.85 -12.21 22.11
C HIS A 186 -12.98 -10.83 22.81
N VAL A 187 -13.32 -9.77 22.08
CA VAL A 187 -13.67 -8.44 22.58
C VAL A 187 -15.18 -8.28 22.61
#